data_10dee30a812e6bfe407bae4e391bba92
#
_entry.id   10dee30a812e6bfe407bae4e391bba92
#
_cell.length_a   1.000
_cell.length_b   1.000
_cell.length_c   1.000
_cell.angle_alpha   90.00
_cell.angle_beta   90.00
_cell.angle_gamma   90.00
#
_symmetry.space_group_name_H-M   'P 1'
#
loop_
_entity.id
_entity.type
_entity.pdbx_description
1 polymer ?
#
loop_
_entity_poly.entity_id
_entity_poly.type
_entity_poly.pdbx_seq_one_letter_code
_entity_poly.pdbx_strand_id
1 'polypeptide(L)'
;MNNLIKFNKKISSYNNKIIIDGDKSLSIRWALLASQALGKSRAYKLLKSEDVMSVIICLKKLGIKVKIKNDYCEIIGKGLNGYNYKNDLVLNAGNSGTLGRLMLGLLVHSKKKIKLIGDKSLSKRDFSRVTKPLKKFGAKFYSNKKN
;
A
#
# COMPACT_ATOMS: atom_id res chain seq x y z
N MET A 1 -27.25 19.87 -10.25
CA MET A 1 -28.19 19.65 -9.12
C MET A 1 -27.45 19.95 -7.83
N ASN A 2 -27.89 21.00 -7.10
CA ASN A 2 -27.32 21.29 -5.78
C ASN A 2 -27.98 20.36 -4.76
N ASN A 3 -27.23 19.37 -4.29
CA ASN A 3 -27.69 18.48 -3.21
C ASN A 3 -27.57 19.23 -1.89
N LEU A 4 -28.69 19.77 -1.40
CA LEU A 4 -28.78 20.39 -0.08
C LEU A 4 -29.00 19.32 0.98
N ILE A 5 -28.04 19.14 1.88
CA ILE A 5 -28.20 18.27 3.06
C ILE A 5 -28.64 19.16 4.23
N LYS A 6 -29.82 18.91 4.79
CA LYS A 6 -30.38 19.67 5.91
C LYS A 6 -30.44 18.80 7.16
N PHE A 7 -29.77 19.21 8.22
CA PHE A 7 -29.82 18.57 9.55
C PHE A 7 -30.90 19.21 10.38
N ASN A 8 -31.97 18.49 10.66
CA ASN A 8 -33.13 19.02 11.35
C ASN A 8 -33.18 18.70 12.85
N LYS A 9 -32.30 17.81 13.35
CA LYS A 9 -32.27 17.38 14.75
C LYS A 9 -30.85 17.37 15.30
N LYS A 10 -30.70 17.84 16.55
CA LYS A 10 -29.45 17.74 17.30
C LYS A 10 -29.42 16.39 18.03
N ILE A 11 -28.31 15.69 17.98
CA ILE A 11 -28.10 14.47 18.76
C ILE A 11 -27.90 14.89 20.22
N SER A 12 -28.80 14.45 21.11
CA SER A 12 -28.76 14.79 22.54
C SER A 12 -28.08 13.69 23.38
N SER A 13 -28.12 12.45 22.93
CA SER A 13 -27.44 11.33 23.59
C SER A 13 -27.02 10.30 22.56
N TYR A 14 -25.91 9.63 22.80
CA TYR A 14 -25.38 8.58 21.91
C TYR A 14 -24.85 7.42 22.76
N ASN A 15 -25.45 6.25 22.57
CA ASN A 15 -25.00 5.00 23.20
C ASN A 15 -25.23 3.83 22.25
N ASN A 16 -24.53 3.86 21.10
CA ASN A 16 -24.60 2.82 20.11
C ASN A 16 -23.22 2.29 19.76
N LYS A 17 -23.09 0.99 19.56
CA LYS A 17 -21.90 0.36 19.01
C LYS A 17 -22.04 0.23 17.50
N ILE A 18 -21.17 0.91 16.77
CA ILE A 18 -21.12 0.84 15.32
C ILE A 18 -20.00 -0.14 14.92
N ILE A 19 -20.33 -1.11 14.06
CA ILE A 19 -19.36 -1.99 13.41
C ILE A 19 -19.15 -1.46 12.01
N ILE A 20 -17.92 -1.05 11.71
CA ILE A 20 -17.54 -0.56 10.39
C ILE A 20 -16.58 -1.55 9.71
N ASP A 21 -16.60 -1.55 8.39
CA ASP A 21 -15.64 -2.31 7.59
C ASP A 21 -14.23 -1.73 7.68
N GLY A 22 -13.24 -2.53 7.26
CA GLY A 22 -11.85 -2.10 7.22
C GLY A 22 -11.65 -0.92 6.27
N ASP A 23 -10.83 0.06 6.67
CA ASP A 23 -10.43 1.18 5.81
C ASP A 23 -9.34 0.75 4.81
N LYS A 24 -9.47 1.20 3.56
CA LYS A 24 -8.52 0.89 2.48
C LYS A 24 -7.11 1.40 2.79
N SER A 25 -7.02 2.65 3.19
CA SER A 25 -5.72 3.31 3.42
C SER A 25 -4.99 2.74 4.62
N LEU A 26 -5.72 2.42 5.69
CA LEU A 26 -5.17 1.74 6.87
C LEU A 26 -4.75 0.32 6.53
N SER A 27 -5.56 -0.43 5.77
CA SER A 27 -5.24 -1.79 5.33
C SER A 27 -3.94 -1.85 4.51
N ILE A 28 -3.75 -0.91 3.57
CA ILE A 28 -2.53 -0.79 2.78
C ILE A 28 -1.33 -0.51 3.68
N ARG A 29 -1.43 0.49 4.56
CA ARG A 29 -0.34 0.88 5.46
C ARG A 29 0.01 -0.23 6.43
N TRP A 30 -1.00 -0.86 7.03
CA TRP A 30 -0.78 -2.00 7.91
C TRP A 30 0.01 -3.11 7.21
N ALA A 31 -0.39 -3.52 6.00
CA ALA A 31 0.29 -4.59 5.28
C ALA A 31 1.75 -4.24 4.99
N LEU A 32 2.03 -3.00 4.59
CA LEU A 32 3.39 -2.53 4.32
C LEU A 32 4.22 -2.49 5.61
N LEU A 33 3.70 -1.95 6.71
CA LEU A 33 4.41 -1.90 7.99
C LEU A 33 4.61 -3.29 8.59
N ALA A 34 3.59 -4.16 8.53
CA ALA A 34 3.70 -5.54 8.97
C ALA A 34 4.80 -6.32 8.23
N SER A 35 5.04 -5.99 6.96
CA SER A 35 6.13 -6.60 6.19
C SER A 35 7.53 -6.19 6.68
N GLN A 36 7.65 -5.01 7.32
CA GLN A 36 8.89 -4.47 7.89
C GLN A 36 9.07 -4.81 9.37
N ALA A 37 8.05 -5.32 10.04
CA ALA A 37 8.17 -5.82 11.40
C ALA A 37 8.94 -7.13 11.44
N LEU A 38 9.51 -7.47 12.59
CA LEU A 38 10.03 -8.82 12.82
C LEU A 38 8.92 -9.72 13.34
N GLY A 39 8.80 -10.91 12.75
CA GLY A 39 7.85 -11.91 13.20
C GLY A 39 6.45 -11.76 12.60
N LYS A 40 5.45 -12.17 13.35
CA LYS A 40 4.08 -12.36 12.90
C LYS A 40 3.20 -11.17 13.29
N SER A 41 2.50 -10.59 12.31
CA SER A 41 1.46 -9.57 12.49
C SER A 41 0.12 -10.07 11.97
N ARG A 42 -0.97 -9.76 12.67
CA ARG A 42 -2.34 -10.09 12.24
C ARG A 42 -3.22 -8.86 12.19
N ALA A 43 -4.05 -8.76 11.17
CA ALA A 43 -5.16 -7.82 11.09
C ALA A 43 -6.46 -8.57 10.90
N TYR A 44 -7.45 -8.22 11.71
CA TYR A 44 -8.82 -8.68 11.56
C TYR A 44 -9.60 -7.68 10.71
N LYS A 45 -10.57 -8.17 9.93
CA LYS A 45 -11.41 -7.35 9.04
C LYS A 45 -10.60 -6.46 8.09
N LEU A 46 -9.46 -6.95 7.58
CA LEU A 46 -8.71 -6.25 6.55
C LEU A 46 -9.62 -6.07 5.31
N LEU A 47 -9.68 -4.84 4.79
CA LEU A 47 -10.45 -4.59 3.57
C LEU A 47 -9.83 -5.35 2.39
N LYS A 48 -10.63 -6.18 1.71
CA LYS A 48 -10.18 -6.99 0.56
C LYS A 48 -10.46 -6.29 -0.78
N SER A 49 -10.19 -4.98 -0.86
CA SER A 49 -10.30 -4.24 -2.13
C SER A 49 -9.14 -4.58 -3.07
N GLU A 50 -9.30 -4.29 -4.36
CA GLU A 50 -8.26 -4.50 -5.37
C GLU A 50 -6.94 -3.83 -5.02
N ASP A 51 -6.99 -2.60 -4.48
CA ASP A 51 -5.80 -1.87 -4.02
C ASP A 51 -5.04 -2.64 -2.93
N VAL A 52 -5.76 -3.18 -1.93
CA VAL A 52 -5.16 -3.95 -0.84
C VAL A 52 -4.62 -5.28 -1.34
N MET A 53 -5.35 -5.94 -2.25
CA MET A 53 -4.87 -7.19 -2.86
C MET A 53 -3.62 -6.97 -3.70
N SER A 54 -3.51 -5.83 -4.40
CA SER A 54 -2.29 -5.44 -5.11
C SER A 54 -1.09 -5.32 -4.18
N VAL A 55 -1.28 -4.75 -2.97
CA VAL A 55 -0.23 -4.71 -1.93
C VAL A 55 0.21 -6.13 -1.56
N ILE A 56 -0.73 -7.01 -1.25
CA ILE A 56 -0.45 -8.39 -0.85
C ILE A 56 0.34 -9.12 -1.94
N ILE A 57 -0.05 -8.96 -3.20
CA ILE A 57 0.67 -9.56 -4.34
C ILE A 57 2.10 -9.02 -4.43
N CYS A 58 2.29 -7.71 -4.31
CA CYS A 58 3.61 -7.09 -4.30
C CYS A 58 4.48 -7.62 -3.16
N LEU A 59 3.94 -7.72 -1.94
CA LEU A 59 4.66 -8.24 -0.78
C LEU A 59 5.07 -9.70 -0.96
N LYS A 60 4.19 -10.55 -1.51
CA LYS A 60 4.54 -11.94 -1.85
C LYS A 60 5.70 -12.01 -2.85
N LYS A 61 5.69 -11.18 -3.89
CA LYS A 61 6.78 -11.08 -4.85
C LYS A 61 8.10 -10.60 -4.21
N LEU A 62 8.02 -9.80 -3.15
CA LEU A 62 9.17 -9.36 -2.34
C LEU A 62 9.63 -10.43 -1.32
N GLY A 63 9.05 -11.64 -1.37
CA GLY A 63 9.43 -12.76 -0.53
C GLY A 63 8.81 -12.76 0.87
N ILE A 64 7.75 -11.97 1.09
CA ILE A 64 7.00 -11.93 2.34
C ILE A 64 5.94 -13.03 2.33
N LYS A 65 5.88 -13.81 3.42
CA LYS A 65 4.83 -14.81 3.61
C LYS A 65 3.55 -14.13 4.09
N VAL A 66 2.48 -14.26 3.32
CA VAL A 66 1.15 -13.70 3.63
C VAL A 66 0.10 -14.80 3.55
N LYS A 67 -0.68 -14.95 4.62
CA LYS A 67 -1.80 -15.87 4.73
C LYS A 67 -3.09 -15.08 4.93
N ILE A 68 -4.05 -15.25 4.03
CA ILE A 68 -5.38 -14.65 4.14
C ILE A 68 -6.36 -15.74 4.55
N LYS A 69 -7.12 -15.47 5.59
CA LYS A 69 -8.25 -16.26 6.09
C LYS A 69 -9.53 -15.44 5.97
N ASN A 70 -10.68 -16.06 6.31
CA ASN A 70 -11.97 -15.34 6.20
C ASN A 70 -12.02 -14.11 7.10
N ASP A 71 -11.53 -14.23 8.32
CA ASP A 71 -11.61 -13.26 9.42
C ASP A 71 -10.32 -12.48 9.67
N TYR A 72 -9.16 -12.95 9.18
CA TYR A 72 -7.89 -12.26 9.38
C TYR A 72 -6.91 -12.42 8.21
N CYS A 73 -5.99 -11.47 8.13
CA CYS A 73 -4.78 -11.55 7.32
C CYS A 73 -3.56 -11.63 8.24
N GLU A 74 -2.65 -12.56 7.95
CA GLU A 74 -1.40 -12.76 8.69
C GLU A 74 -0.22 -12.49 7.77
N ILE A 75 0.74 -11.69 8.24
CA ILE A 75 1.98 -11.37 7.53
C ILE A 75 3.14 -11.74 8.44
N ILE A 76 4.11 -12.48 7.89
CA ILE A 76 5.38 -12.76 8.55
C ILE A 76 6.41 -11.79 7.99
N GLY A 77 6.63 -10.71 8.74
CA GLY A 77 7.59 -9.67 8.36
C GLY A 77 9.03 -10.12 8.59
N LYS A 78 9.95 -9.48 7.89
CA LYS A 78 11.38 -9.85 7.88
C LYS A 78 12.31 -8.73 8.36
N GLY A 79 11.74 -7.69 8.96
CA GLY A 79 12.50 -6.53 9.40
C GLY A 79 12.84 -5.57 8.25
N LEU A 80 13.49 -4.48 8.60
CA LEU A 80 13.99 -3.48 7.65
C LEU A 80 14.99 -4.15 6.69
N ASN A 81 14.85 -3.87 5.40
CA ASN A 81 15.68 -4.46 4.33
C ASN A 81 15.59 -5.99 4.19
N GLY A 82 14.64 -6.66 4.86
CA GLY A 82 14.48 -8.12 4.85
C GLY A 82 13.80 -8.68 3.60
N TYR A 83 13.48 -7.86 2.59
CA TYR A 83 12.91 -8.31 1.33
C TYR A 83 13.90 -9.18 0.54
N ASN A 84 13.41 -10.30 0.02
CA ASN A 84 14.21 -11.23 -0.79
C ASN A 84 13.52 -11.47 -2.13
N TYR A 85 14.17 -11.01 -3.22
CA TYR A 85 13.64 -11.07 -4.56
C TYR A 85 14.77 -11.07 -5.60
N LYS A 86 14.44 -11.45 -6.84
CA LYS A 86 15.38 -11.45 -7.98
C LYS A 86 15.57 -10.04 -8.53
N ASN A 87 16.68 -9.81 -9.26
CA ASN A 87 16.85 -8.58 -10.01
C ASN A 87 15.75 -8.42 -11.08
N ASP A 88 15.52 -7.17 -11.50
CA ASP A 88 14.49 -6.81 -12.51
C ASP A 88 13.06 -7.25 -12.14
N LEU A 89 12.77 -7.30 -10.82
CA LEU A 89 11.45 -7.61 -10.31
C LEU A 89 10.41 -6.59 -10.81
N VAL A 90 9.28 -7.10 -11.32
CA VAL A 90 8.13 -6.26 -11.71
C VAL A 90 7.06 -6.32 -10.63
N LEU A 91 6.76 -5.16 -10.03
CA LEU A 91 5.68 -4.94 -9.09
C LEU A 91 4.55 -4.18 -9.78
N ASN A 92 3.33 -4.70 -9.69
CA ASN A 92 2.16 -4.05 -10.25
C ASN A 92 1.30 -3.46 -9.14
N ALA A 93 1.19 -2.13 -9.11
CA ALA A 93 0.39 -1.40 -8.13
C ALA A 93 -1.09 -1.23 -8.56
N GLY A 94 -1.48 -1.79 -9.71
CA GLY A 94 -2.84 -1.61 -10.24
C GLY A 94 -3.17 -0.13 -10.40
N ASN A 95 -4.28 0.33 -9.79
CA ASN A 95 -4.67 1.74 -9.72
C ASN A 95 -4.23 2.41 -8.41
N SER A 96 -3.56 1.70 -7.51
CA SER A 96 -3.27 2.19 -6.17
C SER A 96 -2.15 3.21 -6.12
N GLY A 97 -2.48 4.50 -6.12
CA GLY A 97 -1.51 5.57 -5.91
C GLY A 97 -0.84 5.54 -4.53
N THR A 98 -1.56 5.06 -3.52
CA THR A 98 -1.02 4.88 -2.17
C THR A 98 0.06 3.81 -2.17
N LEU A 99 -0.22 2.64 -2.73
CA LEU A 99 0.76 1.56 -2.86
C LEU A 99 1.98 2.04 -3.64
N GLY A 100 1.75 2.63 -4.83
CA GLY A 100 2.85 3.08 -5.69
C GLY A 100 3.80 4.04 -4.97
N ARG A 101 3.27 5.02 -4.25
CA ARG A 101 4.09 6.01 -3.55
C ARG A 101 4.80 5.45 -2.32
N LEU A 102 4.11 4.69 -1.47
CA LEU A 102 4.69 4.13 -0.26
C LEU A 102 5.76 3.07 -0.58
N MET A 103 5.52 2.27 -1.62
CA MET A 103 6.46 1.24 -2.07
C MET A 103 7.79 1.85 -2.52
N LEU A 104 7.80 3.00 -3.17
CA LEU A 104 9.05 3.69 -3.53
C LEU A 104 9.90 4.02 -2.29
N GLY A 105 9.27 4.45 -1.19
CA GLY A 105 9.97 4.70 0.07
C GLY A 105 10.53 3.42 0.69
N LEU A 106 9.75 2.35 0.71
CA LEU A 106 10.18 1.06 1.28
C LEU A 106 11.31 0.40 0.49
N LEU A 107 11.41 0.68 -0.81
CA LEU A 107 12.39 0.06 -1.70
C LEU A 107 13.61 0.97 -1.96
N VAL A 108 13.70 2.13 -1.32
CA VAL A 108 14.77 3.11 -1.55
C VAL A 108 16.17 2.54 -1.32
N HIS A 109 16.32 1.60 -0.40
CA HIS A 109 17.58 0.93 -0.09
C HIS A 109 17.87 -0.30 -0.98
N SER A 110 17.00 -0.60 -1.94
CA SER A 110 17.22 -1.73 -2.84
C SER A 110 18.48 -1.55 -3.69
N LYS A 111 19.36 -2.54 -3.65
CA LYS A 111 20.52 -2.64 -4.55
C LYS A 111 20.16 -3.25 -5.91
N LYS A 112 18.96 -3.80 -6.05
CA LYS A 112 18.48 -4.47 -7.25
C LYS A 112 17.52 -3.58 -8.01
N LYS A 113 17.47 -3.72 -9.32
CA LYS A 113 16.50 -3.02 -10.16
C LYS A 113 15.10 -3.56 -9.92
N ILE A 114 14.15 -2.66 -9.72
CA ILE A 114 12.73 -2.98 -9.56
C ILE A 114 11.94 -2.09 -10.50
N LYS A 115 11.04 -2.69 -11.26
CA LYS A 115 10.10 -1.98 -12.12
C LYS A 115 8.75 -1.91 -11.42
N LEU A 116 8.30 -0.70 -11.12
CA LEU A 116 6.95 -0.46 -10.60
C LEU A 116 6.05 -0.04 -11.77
N ILE A 117 4.98 -0.79 -11.99
CA ILE A 117 3.98 -0.52 -13.03
C ILE A 117 2.60 -0.31 -12.40
N GLY A 118 1.69 0.25 -13.16
CA GLY A 118 0.28 0.40 -12.82
C GLY A 118 -0.57 0.46 -14.07
N ASP A 119 -1.88 0.64 -13.89
CA ASP A 119 -2.82 0.81 -14.98
C ASP A 119 -2.63 2.17 -15.72
N LYS A 120 -3.48 2.42 -16.73
CA LYS A 120 -3.47 3.69 -17.49
C LYS A 120 -3.64 4.91 -16.60
N SER A 121 -4.48 4.83 -15.57
CA SER A 121 -4.74 5.94 -14.64
C SER A 121 -3.52 6.20 -13.76
N LEU A 122 -2.99 5.16 -13.13
CA LEU A 122 -1.81 5.30 -12.27
C LEU A 122 -0.58 5.78 -13.03
N SER A 123 -0.41 5.31 -14.27
CA SER A 123 0.73 5.68 -15.14
C SER A 123 0.73 7.16 -15.54
N LYS A 124 -0.41 7.84 -15.49
CA LYS A 124 -0.54 9.28 -15.75
C LYS A 124 -0.27 10.14 -14.51
N ARG A 125 -0.26 9.56 -13.32
CA ARG A 125 -0.11 10.33 -12.07
C ARG A 125 1.32 10.79 -11.87
N ASP A 126 1.45 11.98 -11.29
CA ASP A 126 2.75 12.52 -10.91
C ASP A 126 3.27 11.85 -9.62
N PHE A 127 4.48 11.33 -9.69
CA PHE A 127 5.21 10.75 -8.57
C PHE A 127 6.32 11.67 -8.04
N SER A 128 6.45 12.88 -8.60
CA SER A 128 7.52 13.82 -8.25
C SER A 128 7.54 14.19 -6.76
N ARG A 129 6.35 14.24 -6.12
CA ARG A 129 6.22 14.50 -4.67
C ARG A 129 6.99 13.51 -3.79
N VAL A 130 7.22 12.30 -4.29
CA VAL A 130 7.97 11.26 -3.59
C VAL A 130 9.37 11.11 -4.17
N THR A 131 9.50 11.06 -5.49
CA THR A 131 10.80 10.81 -6.13
C THR A 131 11.78 11.97 -5.97
N LYS A 132 11.32 13.23 -6.01
CA LYS A 132 12.20 14.40 -5.81
C LYS A 132 12.88 14.39 -4.43
N PRO A 133 12.15 14.27 -3.30
CA PRO A 133 12.79 14.17 -1.99
C PRO A 133 13.73 12.97 -1.89
N LEU A 134 13.29 11.78 -2.31
CA LEU A 134 14.11 10.57 -2.20
C LEU A 134 15.40 10.64 -3.03
N LYS A 135 15.39 11.34 -4.18
CA LYS A 135 16.62 11.61 -4.95
C LYS A 135 17.64 12.42 -4.16
N LYS A 136 17.22 13.36 -3.29
CA LYS A 136 18.12 14.10 -2.43
C LYS A 136 18.83 13.21 -1.41
N PHE A 137 18.25 12.06 -1.07
CA PHE A 137 18.86 11.03 -0.23
C PHE A 137 19.61 9.93 -1.03
N GLY A 138 19.88 10.18 -2.32
CA GLY A 138 20.67 9.29 -3.17
C GLY A 138 19.89 8.21 -3.93
N ALA A 139 18.56 8.16 -3.81
CA ALA A 139 17.75 7.20 -4.57
C ALA A 139 17.79 7.51 -6.09
N LYS A 140 17.90 6.46 -6.91
CA LYS A 140 17.90 6.58 -8.37
C LYS A 140 16.56 6.10 -8.93
N PHE A 141 15.88 6.96 -9.68
CA PHE A 141 14.61 6.64 -10.34
C PHE A 141 14.72 6.90 -11.83
N TYR A 142 14.27 5.95 -12.62
CA TYR A 142 14.21 6.03 -14.07
C TYR A 142 12.75 5.99 -14.50
N SER A 143 12.35 6.92 -15.38
CA SER A 143 11.00 6.93 -15.96
C SER A 143 11.04 6.28 -17.33
N ASN A 144 10.09 5.39 -17.61
CA ASN A 144 9.91 4.83 -18.96
C ASN A 144 9.04 5.74 -19.86
N LYS A 145 8.70 6.95 -19.43
CA LYS A 145 8.08 7.90 -20.35
C LYS A 145 9.11 8.25 -21.43
N LYS A 146 8.91 7.72 -22.64
CA LYS A 146 9.48 8.37 -23.83
C LYS A 146 8.90 9.79 -23.85
N ASN A 147 9.78 10.79 -23.81
CA ASN A 147 9.42 12.17 -24.15
C ASN A 147 8.80 12.19 -25.53
#